data_3ab8165f3078e6515cfd6b49505f8f3c
#
_entry.id   3ab8165f3078e6515cfd6b49505f8f3c
#
_cell.length_a   1.000
_cell.length_b   1.000
_cell.length_c   1.000
_cell.angle_alpha   90.00
_cell.angle_beta   90.00
_cell.angle_gamma   90.00
#
_symmetry.space_group_name_H-M   'P 1'
#
loop_
_entity.id
_entity.type
_entity.pdbx_description
1 polymer ?
#
loop_
_entity_poly.entity_id
_entity_poly.type
_entity_poly.pdbx_seq_one_letter_code
_entity_poly.pdbx_strand_id
1 'polypeptide(L)'
;MSNTGPLSAETIKNFLYASTATVSMQMMKRGFRNCAIGGVRPLNPKATRLVGPAYTLRYIPSREDLDKPPTPADPPSAQRRAIEETPAGHVLVIGTEGNTRSGTLGDILALRLKVRGVAGVLSDGAMRDTPVISGFDFPVYCTAGAAPPSMANLHPVEVQTPVGICGVPVYPGDVIVADDDGAIVVPRHLADEVGRDSFEQERLEKFVAIRIGQGREIPRSEEHTSELQSPMYLVCRLLLEKK
;
A
#
# COMPACT_ATOMS: atom_id res chain seq x y z
N MET A 1 -22.02 -0.40 3.79
CA MET A 1 -21.13 0.29 4.74
C MET A 1 -19.75 -0.34 4.61
N SER A 2 -18.73 0.44 4.28
CA SER A 2 -17.35 -0.06 4.17
C SER A 2 -16.87 -0.48 5.57
N ASN A 3 -16.41 -1.72 5.70
CA ASN A 3 -15.77 -2.19 6.93
C ASN A 3 -14.38 -1.56 7.02
N THR A 4 -14.24 -0.48 7.78
CA THR A 4 -12.98 0.24 8.01
C THR A 4 -12.23 -0.25 9.26
N GLY A 5 -12.69 -1.34 9.88
CA GLY A 5 -12.05 -1.93 11.05
C GLY A 5 -10.68 -2.56 10.76
N PRO A 6 -9.92 -2.92 11.82
CA PRO A 6 -8.61 -3.56 11.66
C PRO A 6 -8.71 -4.88 10.90
N LEU A 7 -7.61 -5.28 10.26
CA LEU A 7 -7.45 -6.61 9.67
C LEU A 7 -7.18 -7.65 10.77
N SER A 8 -7.51 -8.92 10.48
CA SER A 8 -7.07 -10.00 11.35
C SER A 8 -5.54 -10.13 11.32
N ALA A 9 -4.95 -10.60 12.42
CA ALA A 9 -3.52 -10.85 12.49
C ALA A 9 -3.07 -11.88 11.44
N GLU A 10 -3.91 -12.83 11.10
CA GLU A 10 -3.69 -13.83 10.06
C GLU A 10 -3.62 -13.18 8.67
N THR A 11 -4.58 -12.33 8.32
CA THR A 11 -4.61 -11.63 7.04
C THR A 11 -3.38 -10.74 6.86
N ILE A 12 -2.99 -10.00 7.91
CA ILE A 12 -1.76 -9.18 7.89
C ILE A 12 -0.54 -10.08 7.66
N LYS A 13 -0.40 -11.19 8.39
CA LYS A 13 0.70 -12.14 8.24
C LYS A 13 0.78 -12.68 6.81
N ASN A 14 -0.35 -13.05 6.23
CA ASN A 14 -0.43 -13.60 4.89
C ASN A 14 0.06 -12.58 3.84
N PHE A 15 -0.40 -11.32 3.92
CA PHE A 15 0.07 -10.26 3.03
C PHE A 15 1.52 -9.86 3.26
N LEU A 16 2.01 -9.88 4.50
CA LEU A 16 3.43 -9.62 4.78
C LEU A 16 4.35 -10.71 4.22
N TYR A 17 3.86 -11.93 4.05
CA TYR A 17 4.62 -13.04 3.47
C TYR A 17 4.64 -13.02 1.94
N ALA A 18 3.53 -12.65 1.30
CA ALA A 18 3.39 -12.64 -0.15
C ALA A 18 3.99 -11.36 -0.77
N SER A 19 4.59 -11.46 -1.95
CA SER A 19 5.01 -10.31 -2.76
C SER A 19 3.82 -9.56 -3.35
N THR A 20 4.00 -8.28 -3.70
CA THR A 20 2.97 -7.52 -4.44
C THR A 20 2.69 -8.15 -5.81
N ALA A 21 3.69 -8.77 -6.44
CA ALA A 21 3.52 -9.50 -7.69
C ALA A 21 2.52 -10.65 -7.53
N THR A 22 2.66 -11.47 -6.47
CA THR A 22 1.73 -12.58 -6.15
C THR A 22 0.33 -12.06 -5.83
N VAL A 23 0.22 -10.99 -5.04
CA VAL A 23 -1.08 -10.35 -4.73
C VAL A 23 -1.74 -9.82 -6.00
N SER A 24 -0.98 -9.16 -6.88
CA SER A 24 -1.48 -8.67 -8.17
C SER A 24 -2.05 -9.81 -9.03
N MET A 25 -1.37 -10.96 -9.10
CA MET A 25 -1.85 -12.14 -9.81
C MET A 25 -3.16 -12.65 -9.23
N GLN A 26 -3.30 -12.71 -7.91
CA GLN A 26 -4.54 -13.11 -7.26
C GLN A 26 -5.70 -12.13 -7.52
N MET A 27 -5.41 -10.83 -7.60
CA MET A 27 -6.40 -9.81 -7.97
C MET A 27 -6.83 -9.98 -9.44
N MET A 28 -5.87 -10.23 -10.35
CA MET A 28 -6.16 -10.44 -11.77
C MET A 28 -7.05 -11.68 -11.99
N LYS A 29 -6.82 -12.79 -11.28
CA LYS A 29 -7.69 -13.99 -11.33
C LYS A 29 -9.14 -13.69 -10.93
N ARG A 30 -9.37 -12.64 -10.15
CA ARG A 30 -10.70 -12.16 -9.71
C ARG A 30 -11.28 -11.05 -10.60
N GLY A 31 -10.62 -10.76 -11.73
CA GLY A 31 -11.06 -9.76 -12.71
C GLY A 31 -10.62 -8.33 -12.43
N PHE A 32 -9.83 -8.09 -11.37
CA PHE A 32 -9.28 -6.76 -11.06
C PHE A 32 -7.99 -6.51 -11.85
N ARG A 33 -7.99 -5.50 -12.71
CA ARG A 33 -6.85 -5.13 -13.54
C ARG A 33 -6.22 -3.80 -13.17
N ASN A 34 -7.01 -2.87 -12.61
CA ASN A 34 -6.55 -1.55 -12.18
C ASN A 34 -6.44 -1.48 -10.65
N CYS A 35 -5.52 -2.26 -10.08
CA CYS A 35 -5.29 -2.33 -8.64
C CYS A 35 -3.79 -2.16 -8.27
N ALA A 36 -2.90 -2.08 -9.27
CA ALA A 36 -1.47 -1.93 -9.06
C ALA A 36 -1.05 -0.46 -9.19
N ILE A 37 -0.56 0.12 -8.09
CA ILE A 37 -0.03 1.48 -8.01
C ILE A 37 1.46 1.44 -8.32
N GLY A 38 1.81 1.88 -9.53
CA GLY A 38 3.19 2.04 -9.98
C GLY A 38 3.73 3.45 -9.71
N GLY A 39 5.05 3.63 -9.83
CA GLY A 39 5.69 4.95 -9.73
C GLY A 39 5.97 5.43 -8.30
N VAL A 40 5.37 4.84 -7.29
CA VAL A 40 5.70 5.08 -5.88
C VAL A 40 6.89 4.22 -5.46
N ARG A 41 7.72 4.74 -4.55
CA ARG A 41 8.88 4.00 -4.01
C ARG A 41 8.99 4.25 -2.51
N PRO A 42 9.50 3.28 -1.74
CA PRO A 42 9.77 3.47 -0.33
C PRO A 42 10.93 4.45 -0.15
N LEU A 43 10.77 5.41 0.75
CA LEU A 43 11.86 6.32 1.13
C LEU A 43 12.94 5.61 1.94
N ASN A 44 12.55 4.65 2.78
CA ASN A 44 13.49 3.83 3.54
C ASN A 44 13.62 2.43 2.91
N PRO A 45 14.78 2.08 2.31
CA PRO A 45 14.99 0.77 1.69
C PRO A 45 15.01 -0.40 2.70
N LYS A 46 15.06 -0.12 4.02
CA LYS A 46 15.00 -1.12 5.08
C LYS A 46 13.58 -1.34 5.64
N ALA A 47 12.65 -0.45 5.32
CA ALA A 47 11.26 -0.51 5.76
C ALA A 47 10.34 -0.47 4.54
N THR A 48 10.41 -1.52 3.72
CA THR A 48 9.70 -1.59 2.43
C THR A 48 8.37 -2.35 2.50
N ARG A 49 8.11 -3.13 3.56
CA ARG A 49 6.84 -3.88 3.67
C ARG A 49 5.79 -3.01 4.34
N LEU A 50 4.65 -2.82 3.65
CA LEU A 50 3.53 -2.05 4.13
C LEU A 50 2.23 -2.81 3.91
N VAL A 51 1.47 -3.06 4.98
CA VAL A 51 0.17 -3.72 4.94
C VAL A 51 -0.77 -3.04 5.93
N GLY A 52 -1.96 -2.66 5.48
CA GLY A 52 -2.99 -2.12 6.37
C GLY A 52 -4.19 -1.55 5.63
N PRO A 53 -5.32 -1.36 6.33
CA PRO A 53 -6.48 -0.67 5.77
C PRO A 53 -6.17 0.79 5.48
N ALA A 54 -6.68 1.31 4.37
CA ALA A 54 -6.50 2.70 3.95
C ALA A 54 -7.32 3.66 4.81
N TYR A 55 -6.66 4.68 5.35
CA TYR A 55 -7.25 5.92 5.82
C TYR A 55 -6.90 7.01 4.82
N THR A 56 -7.86 7.56 4.11
CA THR A 56 -7.60 8.43 2.97
C THR A 56 -7.62 9.91 3.33
N LEU A 57 -6.72 10.68 2.72
CA LEU A 57 -6.66 12.14 2.75
C LEU A 57 -6.60 12.66 1.32
N ARG A 58 -7.52 13.56 0.96
CA ARG A 58 -7.61 14.16 -0.36
C ARG A 58 -7.09 15.59 -0.36
N TYR A 59 -6.21 15.88 -1.31
CA TYR A 59 -5.78 17.23 -1.65
C TYR A 59 -6.31 17.65 -3.02
N ILE A 60 -6.44 18.96 -3.19
CA ILE A 60 -6.63 19.64 -4.47
C ILE A 60 -5.58 20.77 -4.60
N PRO A 61 -5.40 21.36 -5.80
CA PRO A 61 -4.59 22.56 -5.93
C PRO A 61 -5.05 23.67 -5.01
N SER A 62 -4.10 24.40 -4.39
CA SER A 62 -4.41 25.56 -3.55
C SER A 62 -4.89 26.75 -4.38
N ARG A 63 -5.64 27.62 -3.73
CA ARG A 63 -6.14 28.88 -4.30
C ARG A 63 -5.82 30.01 -3.33
N GLU A 64 -4.95 30.94 -3.73
CA GLU A 64 -4.28 31.91 -2.88
C GLU A 64 -5.23 32.90 -2.18
N ASP A 65 -6.44 33.12 -2.73
CA ASP A 65 -7.45 33.98 -2.11
C ASP A 65 -8.18 33.26 -0.95
N LEU A 66 -8.22 31.92 -0.96
CA LEU A 66 -8.88 31.09 0.06
C LEU A 66 -7.89 30.45 1.05
N ASP A 67 -6.74 29.98 0.54
CA ASP A 67 -5.76 29.22 1.31
C ASP A 67 -4.73 30.12 2.01
N LYS A 68 -5.21 30.83 3.02
CA LYS A 68 -4.34 31.67 3.86
C LYS A 68 -3.60 30.82 4.89
N PRO A 69 -2.40 31.27 5.36
CA PRO A 69 -1.72 30.61 6.47
C PRO A 69 -2.66 30.48 7.68
N PRO A 70 -2.77 29.28 8.28
CA PRO A 70 -3.70 29.06 9.38
C PRO A 70 -3.29 29.85 10.62
N THR A 71 -4.28 30.33 11.35
CA THR A 71 -4.13 30.98 12.66
C THR A 71 -4.45 29.98 13.78
N PRO A 72 -4.05 30.25 15.04
CA PRO A 72 -4.41 29.42 16.19
C PRO A 72 -5.91 29.28 16.45
N ALA A 73 -6.74 30.19 15.90
CA ALA A 73 -8.19 30.17 16.04
C ALA A 73 -8.90 29.29 14.97
N ASP A 74 -8.19 28.89 13.90
CA ASP A 74 -8.76 28.07 12.85
C ASP A 74 -8.92 26.61 13.30
N PRO A 75 -9.96 25.91 12.83
CA PRO A 75 -10.11 24.49 13.09
C PRO A 75 -8.95 23.70 12.46
N PRO A 76 -8.65 22.49 12.99
CA PRO A 76 -7.62 21.65 12.41
C PRO A 76 -7.91 21.35 10.94
N SER A 77 -6.92 21.57 10.07
CA SER A 77 -7.01 21.20 8.65
C SER A 77 -7.24 19.70 8.47
N ALA A 78 -7.76 19.29 7.30
CA ALA A 78 -7.91 17.86 6.98
C ALA A 78 -6.57 17.10 7.09
N GLN A 79 -5.43 17.75 6.79
CA GLN A 79 -4.10 17.16 7.00
C GLN A 79 -3.85 16.86 8.49
N ARG A 80 -4.08 17.82 9.40
CA ARG A 80 -3.90 17.60 10.83
C ARG A 80 -4.85 16.54 11.37
N ARG A 81 -6.10 16.57 10.90
CA ARG A 81 -7.06 15.52 11.22
C ARG A 81 -6.57 14.15 10.77
N ALA A 82 -6.10 14.00 9.52
CA ALA A 82 -5.56 12.75 9.04
C ALA A 82 -4.42 12.20 9.91
N ILE A 83 -3.50 13.08 10.36
CA ILE A 83 -2.40 12.67 11.24
C ILE A 83 -2.91 12.19 12.60
N GLU A 84 -3.92 12.83 13.17
CA GLU A 84 -4.41 12.50 14.52
C GLU A 84 -5.52 11.46 14.53
N GLU A 85 -6.27 11.29 13.44
CA GLU A 85 -7.41 10.38 13.38
C GLU A 85 -7.06 9.01 12.73
N THR A 86 -5.97 8.91 11.93
CA THR A 86 -5.58 7.62 11.34
C THR A 86 -5.35 6.57 12.45
N PRO A 87 -6.11 5.46 12.46
CA PRO A 87 -5.99 4.47 13.51
C PRO A 87 -4.67 3.69 13.44
N ALA A 88 -4.23 3.13 14.56
CA ALA A 88 -3.08 2.23 14.58
C ALA A 88 -3.31 1.05 13.62
N GLY A 89 -2.24 0.60 12.95
CA GLY A 89 -2.28 -0.48 11.97
C GLY A 89 -2.89 -0.10 10.61
N HIS A 90 -3.37 1.14 10.42
CA HIS A 90 -3.86 1.63 9.12
C HIS A 90 -2.74 2.28 8.32
N VAL A 91 -2.95 2.40 7.01
CA VAL A 91 -2.08 3.13 6.08
C VAL A 91 -2.71 4.48 5.78
N LEU A 92 -1.99 5.58 6.04
CA LEU A 92 -2.43 6.90 5.59
C LEU A 92 -2.17 7.01 4.08
N VAL A 93 -3.26 7.08 3.29
CA VAL A 93 -3.22 7.20 1.83
C VAL A 93 -3.51 8.64 1.44
N ILE A 94 -2.54 9.32 0.81
CA ILE A 94 -2.62 10.74 0.48
C ILE A 94 -2.72 10.91 -1.04
N GLY A 95 -3.88 11.32 -1.53
CA GLY A 95 -4.11 11.64 -2.94
C GLY A 95 -3.87 13.13 -3.23
N THR A 96 -3.01 13.42 -4.20
CA THR A 96 -2.62 14.78 -4.63
C THR A 96 -2.83 15.01 -6.11
N GLU A 97 -3.47 14.07 -6.80
CA GLU A 97 -3.59 14.07 -8.27
C GLU A 97 -2.20 14.10 -8.96
N GLY A 98 -1.20 13.46 -8.34
CA GLY A 98 0.17 13.41 -8.85
C GLY A 98 0.95 14.73 -8.72
N ASN A 99 0.49 15.70 -7.92
CA ASN A 99 1.20 16.95 -7.73
C ASN A 99 2.42 16.76 -6.82
N THR A 100 3.62 16.94 -7.39
CA THR A 100 4.90 16.79 -6.71
C THR A 100 5.61 18.11 -6.44
N ARG A 101 4.97 19.26 -6.67
CA ARG A 101 5.61 20.59 -6.49
C ARG A 101 5.79 20.97 -5.02
N SER A 102 5.05 20.35 -4.10
CA SER A 102 5.16 20.57 -2.67
C SER A 102 4.97 19.26 -1.89
N GLY A 103 5.64 19.14 -0.74
CA GLY A 103 5.56 17.95 0.09
C GLY A 103 4.31 17.98 0.99
N THR A 104 3.56 16.88 0.98
CA THR A 104 2.33 16.71 1.75
C THR A 104 2.59 16.37 3.22
N LEU A 105 3.78 15.82 3.51
CA LEU A 105 4.15 15.35 4.85
C LEU A 105 5.66 15.55 5.05
N GLY A 106 6.04 16.06 6.21
CA GLY A 106 7.44 16.18 6.65
C GLY A 106 7.76 15.22 7.80
N ASP A 107 8.99 15.30 8.29
CA ASP A 107 9.56 14.41 9.31
C ASP A 107 8.77 14.39 10.63
N ILE A 108 8.36 15.56 11.14
CA ILE A 108 7.59 15.67 12.38
C ILE A 108 6.25 14.94 12.28
N LEU A 109 5.54 15.10 11.16
CA LEU A 109 4.25 14.45 10.94
C LEU A 109 4.42 12.94 10.71
N ALA A 110 5.48 12.51 9.99
CA ALA A 110 5.83 11.11 9.83
C ALA A 110 6.15 10.46 11.18
N LEU A 111 6.96 11.13 12.01
CA LEU A 111 7.27 10.66 13.36
C LEU A 111 6.01 10.54 14.24
N ARG A 112 5.09 11.51 14.13
CA ARG A 112 3.82 11.45 14.87
C ARG A 112 2.99 10.23 14.47
N LEU A 113 2.85 9.95 13.17
CA LEU A 113 2.15 8.75 12.66
C LEU A 113 2.80 7.46 13.17
N LYS A 114 4.13 7.37 13.11
CA LYS A 114 4.89 6.23 13.64
C LYS A 114 4.60 6.00 15.12
N VAL A 115 4.67 7.05 15.96
CA VAL A 115 4.42 6.96 17.40
C VAL A 115 2.97 6.55 17.70
N ARG A 116 2.03 6.93 16.85
CA ARG A 116 0.62 6.50 16.95
C ARG A 116 0.38 5.05 16.51
N GLY A 117 1.41 4.36 16.01
CA GLY A 117 1.29 2.97 15.56
C GLY A 117 0.61 2.83 14.18
N VAL A 118 0.57 3.89 13.38
CA VAL A 118 0.13 3.82 11.98
C VAL A 118 1.07 2.89 11.22
N ALA A 119 0.56 2.05 10.31
CA ALA A 119 1.37 1.06 9.59
C ALA A 119 2.36 1.71 8.60
N GLY A 120 2.00 2.85 8.02
CA GLY A 120 2.84 3.59 7.10
C GLY A 120 2.04 4.61 6.29
N VAL A 121 2.69 5.18 5.27
CA VAL A 121 2.12 6.22 4.40
C VAL A 121 2.30 5.83 2.94
N LEU A 122 1.29 6.09 2.12
CA LEU A 122 1.31 5.96 0.66
C LEU A 122 0.80 7.25 0.02
N SER A 123 1.55 7.85 -0.91
CA SER A 123 1.15 9.06 -1.62
C SER A 123 1.57 9.04 -3.08
N ASP A 124 0.73 9.58 -3.96
CA ASP A 124 1.10 9.90 -5.35
C ASP A 124 1.79 11.27 -5.49
N GLY A 125 1.93 11.99 -4.38
CA GLY A 125 2.62 13.27 -4.29
C GLY A 125 4.04 13.17 -3.76
N ALA A 126 4.57 14.33 -3.36
CA ALA A 126 5.90 14.45 -2.77
C ALA A 126 5.87 14.49 -1.24
N MET A 127 7.02 14.13 -0.63
CA MET A 127 7.30 14.27 0.80
C MET A 127 8.38 15.34 1.03
N ARG A 128 8.36 15.97 2.21
CA ARG A 128 9.45 16.84 2.69
C ARG A 128 10.40 16.04 3.57
N ASP A 129 11.56 16.61 3.82
CA ASP A 129 12.53 16.09 4.80
C ASP A 129 12.88 14.61 4.56
N THR A 130 12.90 14.22 3.27
CA THR A 130 13.07 12.83 2.84
C THR A 130 14.32 12.16 3.39
N PRO A 131 15.50 12.84 3.55
CA PRO A 131 16.67 12.23 4.18
C PRO A 131 16.44 11.85 5.64
N VAL A 132 15.64 12.62 6.39
CA VAL A 132 15.31 12.32 7.79
C VAL A 132 14.32 11.15 7.85
N ILE A 133 13.25 11.22 7.05
CA ILE A 133 12.21 10.17 6.98
C ILE A 133 12.82 8.83 6.56
N SER A 134 13.79 8.83 5.64
CA SER A 134 14.46 7.60 5.19
C SER A 134 15.24 6.88 6.30
N GLY A 135 15.57 7.58 7.39
CA GLY A 135 16.18 6.99 8.58
C GLY A 135 15.17 6.37 9.57
N PHE A 136 13.87 6.54 9.36
CA PHE A 136 12.86 5.99 10.26
C PHE A 136 12.59 4.52 9.92
N ASP A 137 12.45 3.68 10.93
CA ASP A 137 11.83 2.36 10.78
C ASP A 137 10.29 2.57 10.67
N PHE A 138 9.87 3.09 9.51
CA PHE A 138 8.50 3.43 9.20
C PHE A 138 8.32 3.52 7.68
N PRO A 139 7.48 2.67 7.06
CA PRO A 139 7.28 2.68 5.62
C PRO A 139 6.60 3.96 5.14
N VAL A 140 7.26 4.71 4.27
CA VAL A 140 6.68 5.87 3.59
C VAL A 140 6.95 5.73 2.10
N TYR A 141 5.88 5.62 1.33
CA TYR A 141 5.89 5.52 -0.13
C TYR A 141 5.46 6.84 -0.76
N CYS A 142 6.24 7.34 -1.70
CA CYS A 142 5.89 8.53 -2.46
C CYS A 142 6.51 8.50 -3.87
N THR A 143 6.16 9.47 -4.69
CA THR A 143 6.70 9.61 -6.05
C THR A 143 7.93 10.49 -6.11
N ALA A 144 8.07 11.46 -5.17
CA ALA A 144 9.16 12.44 -5.19
C ALA A 144 9.46 13.04 -3.80
N GLY A 145 10.57 13.76 -3.70
CA GLY A 145 10.86 14.71 -2.63
C GLY A 145 10.60 16.15 -3.10
N ALA A 146 10.10 17.03 -2.21
CA ALA A 146 9.91 18.46 -2.48
C ALA A 146 10.17 19.31 -1.24
N ALA A 147 10.88 20.43 -1.39
CA ALA A 147 11.19 21.34 -0.29
C ALA A 147 10.00 22.24 0.13
N PRO A 148 9.15 22.77 -0.79
CA PRO A 148 8.03 23.62 -0.41
C PRO A 148 7.00 22.87 0.46
N PRO A 149 6.38 23.53 1.46
CA PRO A 149 5.30 22.94 2.26
C PRO A 149 4.03 22.76 1.41
N SER A 150 3.13 21.88 1.84
CA SER A 150 1.88 21.58 1.11
C SER A 150 1.06 22.83 0.78
N MET A 151 0.93 23.75 1.72
CA MET A 151 0.17 24.99 1.55
C MET A 151 0.66 25.91 0.40
N ALA A 152 1.87 25.67 -0.13
CA ALA A 152 2.38 26.44 -1.27
C ALA A 152 1.65 26.11 -2.58
N ASN A 153 1.12 24.89 -2.72
CA ASN A 153 0.49 24.42 -3.96
C ASN A 153 -0.73 23.53 -3.76
N LEU A 154 -1.01 23.11 -2.53
CA LEU A 154 -2.00 22.08 -2.22
C LEU A 154 -2.89 22.50 -1.04
N HIS A 155 -4.19 22.22 -1.20
CA HIS A 155 -5.21 22.39 -0.17
C HIS A 155 -5.73 21.03 0.30
N PRO A 156 -5.61 20.67 1.61
CA PRO A 156 -6.18 19.45 2.15
C PRO A 156 -7.69 19.61 2.37
N VAL A 157 -8.50 18.90 1.56
CA VAL A 157 -9.96 19.08 1.53
C VAL A 157 -10.66 18.27 2.60
N GLU A 158 -10.44 16.96 2.58
CA GLU A 158 -11.22 16.03 3.40
C GLU A 158 -10.48 14.71 3.66
N VAL A 159 -10.94 14.00 4.68
CA VAL A 159 -10.48 12.66 5.04
C VAL A 159 -11.59 11.64 4.79
N GLN A 160 -11.22 10.37 4.62
CA GLN A 160 -12.14 9.22 4.50
C GLN A 160 -13.12 9.37 3.32
N THR A 161 -12.62 9.90 2.21
CA THR A 161 -13.29 9.92 0.90
C THR A 161 -12.43 9.16 -0.11
N PRO A 162 -12.99 8.63 -1.20
CA PRO A 162 -12.21 7.98 -2.25
C PRO A 162 -11.16 8.92 -2.85
N VAL A 163 -9.97 8.39 -3.12
CA VAL A 163 -8.87 9.11 -3.77
C VAL A 163 -8.33 8.31 -4.96
N GLY A 164 -7.76 9.01 -5.94
CA GLY A 164 -6.97 8.41 -7.01
C GLY A 164 -5.49 8.45 -6.64
N ILE A 165 -4.78 7.33 -6.74
CA ILE A 165 -3.34 7.24 -6.52
C ILE A 165 -2.70 6.69 -7.78
N CYS A 166 -1.94 7.50 -8.51
CA CYS A 166 -1.34 7.10 -9.81
C CYS A 166 -2.34 6.40 -10.75
N GLY A 167 -3.58 6.90 -10.82
CA GLY A 167 -4.64 6.33 -11.68
C GLY A 167 -5.38 5.11 -11.10
N VAL A 168 -5.06 4.68 -9.88
CA VAL A 168 -5.76 3.59 -9.19
C VAL A 168 -6.71 4.16 -8.14
N PRO A 169 -7.99 3.77 -8.12
CA PRO A 169 -8.92 4.21 -7.08
C PRO A 169 -8.63 3.50 -5.75
N VAL A 170 -8.63 4.27 -4.67
CA VAL A 170 -8.52 3.78 -3.29
C VAL A 170 -9.71 4.27 -2.49
N TYR A 171 -10.48 3.35 -1.95
CA TYR A 171 -11.59 3.66 -1.05
C TYR A 171 -11.16 3.52 0.41
N PRO A 172 -11.76 4.29 1.34
CA PRO A 172 -11.53 4.10 2.77
C PRO A 172 -11.78 2.65 3.18
N GLY A 173 -10.79 2.05 3.87
CA GLY A 173 -10.83 0.67 4.33
C GLY A 173 -10.30 -0.37 3.33
N ASP A 174 -10.05 -0.04 2.06
CA ASP A 174 -9.33 -0.92 1.14
C ASP A 174 -7.96 -1.29 1.73
N VAL A 175 -7.48 -2.50 1.46
CA VAL A 175 -6.20 -2.94 2.00
C VAL A 175 -5.08 -2.56 1.05
N ILE A 176 -4.11 -1.83 1.57
CA ILE A 176 -2.87 -1.51 0.88
C ILE A 176 -1.84 -2.59 1.22
N VAL A 177 -1.23 -3.17 0.18
CA VAL A 177 -0.08 -4.09 0.30
C VAL A 177 1.03 -3.52 -0.57
N ALA A 178 2.19 -3.21 0.03
CA ALA A 178 3.31 -2.64 -0.73
C ALA A 178 4.65 -3.29 -0.39
N ASP A 179 5.53 -3.27 -1.39
CA ASP A 179 6.95 -3.66 -1.31
C ASP A 179 7.76 -2.86 -2.34
N ASP A 180 8.99 -3.31 -2.63
CA ASP A 180 9.90 -2.59 -3.54
C ASP A 180 9.37 -2.43 -4.98
N ASP A 181 8.43 -3.26 -5.42
CA ASP A 181 7.84 -3.18 -6.77
C ASP A 181 6.72 -2.12 -6.86
N GLY A 182 6.13 -1.71 -5.73
CA GLY A 182 5.06 -0.73 -5.66
C GLY A 182 3.98 -1.12 -4.65
N ALA A 183 2.73 -0.76 -4.93
CA ALA A 183 1.62 -1.08 -4.03
C ALA A 183 0.43 -1.69 -4.78
N ILE A 184 -0.30 -2.58 -4.10
CA ILE A 184 -1.56 -3.17 -4.59
C ILE A 184 -2.69 -2.72 -3.68
N VAL A 185 -3.82 -2.37 -4.29
CA VAL A 185 -5.08 -2.09 -3.60
C VAL A 185 -5.95 -3.34 -3.66
N VAL A 186 -6.32 -3.85 -2.49
CA VAL A 186 -7.22 -5.00 -2.35
C VAL A 186 -8.52 -4.51 -1.72
N PRO A 187 -9.68 -4.65 -2.38
CA PRO A 187 -10.97 -4.32 -1.79
C PRO A 187 -11.17 -5.04 -0.45
N ARG A 188 -11.65 -4.32 0.56
CA ARG A 188 -11.72 -4.83 1.93
C ARG A 188 -12.43 -6.17 2.06
N HIS A 189 -13.50 -6.39 1.29
CA HIS A 189 -14.29 -7.63 1.34
C HIS A 189 -13.56 -8.86 0.77
N LEU A 190 -12.49 -8.66 0.02
CA LEU A 190 -11.65 -9.74 -0.54
C LEU A 190 -10.38 -10.00 0.26
N ALA A 191 -10.09 -9.17 1.28
CA ALA A 191 -8.79 -9.18 1.95
C ALA A 191 -8.39 -10.53 2.53
N ASP A 192 -9.30 -11.21 3.23
CA ASP A 192 -9.00 -12.48 3.88
C ASP A 192 -8.76 -13.60 2.85
N GLU A 193 -9.59 -13.63 1.80
CA GLU A 193 -9.47 -14.61 0.72
C GLU A 193 -8.19 -14.39 -0.09
N VAL A 194 -7.97 -13.15 -0.57
CA VAL A 194 -6.77 -12.81 -1.35
C VAL A 194 -5.51 -13.01 -0.52
N GLY A 195 -5.51 -12.64 0.75
CA GLY A 195 -4.37 -12.84 1.66
C GLY A 195 -4.00 -14.32 1.80
N ARG A 196 -4.98 -15.20 2.05
CA ARG A 196 -4.77 -16.63 2.15
C ARG A 196 -4.24 -17.23 0.84
N ASP A 197 -4.89 -16.92 -0.28
CA ASP A 197 -4.53 -17.49 -1.58
C ASP A 197 -3.16 -16.97 -2.06
N SER A 198 -2.81 -15.72 -1.74
CA SER A 198 -1.47 -15.16 -1.99
C SER A 198 -0.40 -15.86 -1.16
N PHE A 199 -0.67 -16.13 0.12
CA PHE A 199 0.24 -16.87 0.98
C PHE A 199 0.54 -18.27 0.43
N GLU A 200 -0.49 -19.02 0.05
CA GLU A 200 -0.33 -20.37 -0.48
C GLU A 200 0.41 -20.37 -1.83
N GLN A 201 0.09 -19.43 -2.73
CA GLN A 201 0.80 -19.29 -4.00
C GLN A 201 2.28 -18.97 -3.77
N GLU A 202 2.60 -17.99 -2.94
CA GLU A 202 3.99 -17.61 -2.62
C GLU A 202 4.78 -18.77 -1.99
N ARG A 203 4.14 -19.55 -1.12
CA ARG A 203 4.74 -20.74 -0.52
C ARG A 203 5.09 -21.78 -1.58
N LEU A 204 4.19 -21.97 -2.56
CA LEU A 204 4.39 -22.89 -3.66
C LEU A 204 5.51 -22.41 -4.59
N GLU A 205 5.50 -21.13 -4.95
CA GLU A 205 6.53 -20.54 -5.83
C GLU A 205 7.93 -20.64 -5.21
N LYS A 206 8.07 -20.43 -3.90
CA LYS A 206 9.34 -20.64 -3.18
C LYS A 206 9.79 -22.10 -3.26
N PHE A 207 8.90 -23.06 -3.14
CA PHE A 207 9.24 -24.47 -3.31
C PHE A 207 9.69 -24.79 -4.73
N VAL A 208 8.99 -24.27 -5.74
CA VAL A 208 9.35 -24.43 -7.17
C VAL A 208 10.72 -23.81 -7.44
N ALA A 209 10.97 -22.60 -6.95
CA ALA A 209 12.25 -21.92 -7.11
C ALA A 209 13.43 -22.74 -6.54
N ILE A 210 13.26 -23.38 -5.37
CA ILE A 210 14.27 -24.28 -4.81
C ILE A 210 14.55 -25.46 -5.76
N ARG A 211 13.50 -26.05 -6.35
CA ARG A 211 13.65 -27.18 -7.28
C ARG A 211 14.34 -26.78 -8.57
N ILE A 212 14.02 -25.62 -9.12
CA ILE A 212 14.68 -25.05 -10.30
C ILE A 212 16.17 -24.79 -9.97
N GLY A 213 16.47 -24.21 -8.81
CA GLY A 213 17.84 -23.99 -8.35
C GLY A 213 18.67 -25.28 -8.19
N GLN A 214 18.00 -26.45 -8.08
CA GLN A 214 18.61 -27.79 -8.07
C GLN A 214 18.76 -28.39 -9.50
N GLY A 215 18.53 -27.60 -10.54
CA GLY A 215 18.66 -28.04 -11.95
C GLY A 215 17.45 -28.81 -12.50
N ARG A 216 16.28 -28.74 -11.85
CA ARG A 216 15.06 -29.33 -12.39
C ARG A 216 14.41 -28.38 -13.39
N GLU A 217 13.79 -28.95 -14.44
CA GLU A 217 13.04 -28.19 -15.43
C GLU A 217 11.79 -27.53 -14.83
N ILE A 218 11.38 -26.39 -15.41
CA ILE A 218 10.11 -25.75 -15.10
C ILE A 218 8.98 -26.68 -15.55
N PRO A 219 8.01 -27.01 -14.68
CA PRO A 219 6.86 -27.83 -15.10
C PRO A 219 6.10 -27.17 -16.24
N ARG A 220 5.80 -27.90 -17.31
CA ARG A 220 5.11 -27.38 -18.51
C ARG A 220 3.73 -26.78 -18.26
N SER A 221 3.15 -26.93 -17.07
CA SER A 221 1.85 -26.38 -16.69
C SER A 221 1.82 -24.85 -16.56
N GLU A 222 2.96 -24.15 -16.67
CA GLU A 222 2.99 -22.68 -16.60
C GLU A 222 2.64 -22.00 -17.94
N GLU A 223 2.60 -22.72 -19.06
CA GLU A 223 2.23 -22.16 -20.36
C GLU A 223 0.73 -21.97 -20.58
N HIS A 224 -0.12 -22.48 -19.71
CA HIS A 224 -1.59 -22.37 -19.83
C HIS A 224 -2.20 -21.63 -18.63
N THR A 225 -2.27 -20.31 -18.73
CA THR A 225 -2.91 -19.43 -17.73
C THR A 225 -4.42 -19.65 -17.56
N SER A 226 -5.03 -20.60 -18.27
CA SER A 226 -6.46 -20.92 -18.18
C SER A 226 -6.80 -22.21 -17.41
N GLU A 227 -5.81 -23.06 -17.03
CA GLU A 227 -6.07 -24.37 -16.42
C GLU A 227 -5.38 -24.60 -15.07
N LEU A 228 -5.01 -23.56 -14.35
CA LEU A 228 -4.28 -23.63 -13.07
C LEU A 228 -5.08 -24.20 -11.87
N GLN A 229 -6.13 -24.95 -12.11
CA GLN A 229 -6.92 -25.56 -11.03
C GLN A 229 -6.60 -27.01 -10.69
N SER A 230 -5.71 -27.71 -11.39
CA SER A 230 -5.62 -29.15 -11.11
C SER A 230 -4.23 -29.81 -11.03
N PRO A 231 -3.22 -29.66 -11.91
CA PRO A 231 -2.05 -30.55 -11.84
C PRO A 231 -1.05 -30.18 -10.74
N MET A 232 -0.83 -28.88 -10.46
CA MET A 232 0.19 -28.45 -9.50
C MET A 232 -0.21 -28.69 -8.04
N TYR A 233 -1.51 -28.59 -7.74
CA TYR A 233 -2.04 -28.93 -6.42
C TYR A 233 -1.90 -30.43 -6.11
N LEU A 234 -2.12 -31.30 -7.13
CA LEU A 234 -1.95 -32.75 -6.99
C LEU A 234 -0.48 -33.16 -6.83
N VAL A 235 0.44 -32.53 -7.57
CA VAL A 235 1.89 -32.82 -7.46
C VAL A 235 2.45 -32.41 -6.10
N CYS A 236 2.01 -31.27 -5.55
CA CYS A 236 2.44 -30.86 -4.21
C CYS A 236 1.86 -31.74 -3.12
N ARG A 237 0.61 -32.17 -3.24
CA ARG A 237 -0.02 -33.08 -2.28
C ARG A 237 0.64 -34.46 -2.27
N LEU A 238 0.92 -35.03 -3.44
CA LEU A 238 1.61 -36.31 -3.59
C LEU A 238 3.06 -36.31 -3.11
N LEU A 239 3.73 -35.14 -3.11
CA LEU A 239 5.11 -34.99 -2.63
C LEU A 239 5.18 -34.73 -1.10
N LEU A 240 4.09 -34.23 -0.50
CA LEU A 240 3.98 -34.03 0.95
C LEU A 240 3.51 -35.29 1.67
N GLU A 241 2.76 -36.19 0.99
CA GLU A 241 2.27 -37.47 1.54
C GLU A 241 3.30 -38.62 1.46
N LYS A 242 4.48 -38.39 0.86
CA LYS A 242 5.60 -39.37 0.83
C LYS A 242 6.73 -38.95 1.77
N LYS A 243 6.43 -38.83 3.06
CA LYS A 243 7.38 -38.91 4.19
C LYS A 243 6.93 -39.94 5.17
#